data_f49005a99dd240a17e74b00e00b6fc39
#
_entry.id   f49005a99dd240a17e74b00e00b6fc39
#
_cell.length_a   1.000
_cell.length_b   1.000
_cell.length_c   1.000
_cell.angle_alpha   90.00
_cell.angle_beta   90.00
_cell.angle_gamma   90.00
#
_symmetry.space_group_name_H-M   'P 1'
#
loop_
_entity.id
_entity.type
_entity.pdbx_description
1 polymer ?
#
loop_
_entity_poly.entity_id
_entity_poly.type
_entity_poly.pdbx_seq_one_letter_code
_entity_poly.pdbx_strand_id
1 'polypeptide(L)'
;MRVLVVEDELLIRYAIAETLGLAGHTVIEADNGAAAVRALTNSAEAVDVVMLDYRLPDSNDLTLLAAIRRLSPQSGVILMTAHGTPEVRHGALDLGAYEVMHKPFELHDLEPLLLKAFAASGPSQSTPHTPAGWRP
;
A
#
# COMPACT_ATOMS: atom_id res chain seq x y z
N MET A 1 -3.10 8.83 9.42
CA MET A 1 -3.70 8.44 8.12
C MET A 1 -4.43 7.10 8.26
N ARG A 2 -5.20 6.74 7.26
CA ARG A 2 -5.89 5.44 7.21
C ARG A 2 -5.06 4.49 6.36
N VAL A 3 -4.67 3.35 6.95
CA VAL A 3 -3.79 2.39 6.31
C VAL A 3 -4.51 1.04 6.22
N LEU A 4 -4.56 0.47 5.03
CA LEU A 4 -5.06 -0.90 4.84
C LEU A 4 -3.84 -1.84 4.81
N VAL A 5 -3.83 -2.81 5.70
CA VAL A 5 -2.75 -3.80 5.77
C VAL A 5 -3.30 -5.14 5.29
N VAL A 6 -2.77 -5.61 4.16
CA VAL A 6 -3.20 -6.86 3.53
C VAL A 6 -2.09 -7.88 3.71
N GLU A 7 -2.27 -8.80 4.63
CA GLU A 7 -1.26 -9.76 5.05
C GLU A 7 -1.97 -10.97 5.66
N ASP A 8 -1.68 -12.18 5.18
CA ASP A 8 -2.34 -13.37 5.67
C ASP A 8 -1.69 -13.97 6.92
N GLU A 9 -0.42 -13.65 7.18
CA GLU A 9 0.23 -14.13 8.40
C GLU A 9 -0.19 -13.27 9.58
N LEU A 10 -0.90 -13.89 10.52
CA LEU A 10 -1.51 -13.18 11.65
C LEU A 10 -0.50 -12.39 12.46
N LEU A 11 0.66 -12.98 12.76
CA LEU A 11 1.63 -12.33 13.63
C LEU A 11 2.26 -11.12 12.95
N ILE A 12 2.54 -11.21 11.66
CA ILE A 12 3.10 -10.08 10.90
C ILE A 12 2.06 -8.98 10.80
N ARG A 13 0.81 -9.33 10.44
CA ARG A 13 -0.26 -8.36 10.33
C ARG A 13 -0.51 -7.65 11.66
N TYR A 14 -0.51 -8.42 12.75
CA TYR A 14 -0.72 -7.85 14.08
C TYR A 14 0.41 -6.88 14.45
N ALA A 15 1.66 -7.26 14.18
CA ALA A 15 2.80 -6.42 14.51
C ALA A 15 2.76 -5.09 13.75
N ILE A 16 2.42 -5.15 12.46
CA ILE A 16 2.27 -3.94 11.64
C ILE A 16 1.13 -3.08 12.17
N ALA A 17 -0.02 -3.69 12.41
CA ALA A 17 -1.21 -2.95 12.84
C ALA A 17 -0.98 -2.29 14.19
N GLU A 18 -0.34 -2.99 15.12
CA GLU A 18 -0.07 -2.42 16.43
C GLU A 18 0.94 -1.27 16.34
N THR A 19 2.00 -1.47 15.58
CA THR A 19 3.02 -0.43 15.40
C THR A 19 2.41 0.86 14.84
N LEU A 20 1.58 0.73 13.81
CA LEU A 20 0.96 1.89 13.18
C LEU A 20 -0.14 2.50 14.06
N GLY A 21 -0.91 1.65 14.75
CA GLY A 21 -1.93 2.14 15.68
C GLY A 21 -1.33 2.96 16.81
N LEU A 22 -0.20 2.51 17.37
CA LEU A 22 0.49 3.25 18.43
C LEU A 22 1.05 4.57 17.93
N ALA A 23 1.33 4.68 16.64
CA ALA A 23 1.79 5.92 16.03
C ALA A 23 0.64 6.86 15.67
N GLY A 24 -0.60 6.47 15.97
CA GLY A 24 -1.76 7.33 15.77
C GLY A 24 -2.52 7.12 14.47
N HIS A 25 -2.18 6.09 13.71
CA HIS A 25 -2.85 5.82 12.44
C HIS A 25 -4.05 4.89 12.65
N THR A 26 -5.05 5.03 11.78
CA THR A 26 -6.19 4.12 11.75
C THR A 26 -5.83 2.97 10.82
N VAL A 27 -5.88 1.73 11.33
CA VAL A 27 -5.47 0.56 10.56
C VAL A 27 -6.68 -0.30 10.26
N ILE A 28 -6.82 -0.68 8.99
CA ILE A 28 -7.81 -1.64 8.53
C ILE A 28 -7.03 -2.88 8.12
N GLU A 29 -7.48 -4.06 8.55
CA GLU A 29 -6.76 -5.31 8.30
C GLU A 29 -7.54 -6.17 7.32
N ALA A 30 -6.81 -6.84 6.42
CA ALA A 30 -7.36 -7.82 5.50
C ALA A 30 -6.37 -8.98 5.41
N ASP A 31 -6.87 -10.21 5.40
CA ASP A 31 -6.01 -11.39 5.34
C ASP A 31 -6.00 -12.07 3.97
N ASN A 32 -6.65 -11.45 2.99
CA ASN A 32 -6.66 -11.97 1.62
C ASN A 32 -7.08 -10.84 0.66
N GLY A 33 -6.99 -11.13 -0.64
CA GLY A 33 -7.28 -10.14 -1.67
C GLY A 33 -8.74 -9.73 -1.72
N ALA A 34 -9.66 -10.69 -1.54
CA ALA A 34 -11.09 -10.38 -1.56
C ALA A 34 -11.45 -9.43 -0.42
N ALA A 35 -10.89 -9.66 0.77
CA ALA A 35 -11.13 -8.76 1.90
C ALA A 35 -10.57 -7.37 1.65
N ALA A 36 -9.41 -7.28 0.99
CA ALA A 36 -8.82 -6.00 0.63
C ALA A 36 -9.72 -5.23 -0.34
N VAL A 37 -10.23 -5.90 -1.36
CA VAL A 37 -11.13 -5.27 -2.33
C VAL A 37 -12.39 -4.78 -1.63
N ARG A 38 -12.98 -5.60 -0.75
CA ARG A 38 -14.18 -5.18 0.01
C ARG A 38 -13.89 -3.95 0.87
N ALA A 39 -12.72 -3.91 1.53
CA ALA A 39 -12.36 -2.77 2.36
C ALA A 39 -12.27 -1.49 1.54
N LEU A 40 -11.73 -1.57 0.33
CA LEU A 40 -11.59 -0.40 -0.53
C LEU A 40 -12.90 0.03 -1.17
N THR A 41 -13.81 -0.91 -1.47
CA THR A 41 -15.08 -0.58 -2.11
C THR A 41 -16.15 -0.17 -1.12
N ASN A 42 -16.10 -0.67 0.12
CA ASN A 42 -17.15 -0.44 1.12
C ASN A 42 -16.77 0.63 2.14
N SER A 43 -15.58 1.20 2.04
CA SER A 43 -15.11 2.17 3.02
C SER A 43 -15.78 3.52 2.77
N ALA A 44 -16.34 4.12 3.82
CA ALA A 44 -16.89 5.47 3.76
C ALA A 44 -15.80 6.52 3.71
N GLU A 45 -14.59 6.19 4.16
CA GLU A 45 -13.47 7.10 4.19
C GLU A 45 -12.34 6.57 3.33
N ALA A 46 -11.62 7.48 2.69
CA ALA A 46 -10.54 7.11 1.78
C ALA A 46 -9.40 6.43 2.54
N VAL A 47 -8.81 5.40 1.92
CA VAL A 47 -7.60 4.77 2.41
C VAL A 47 -6.41 5.54 1.83
N ASP A 48 -5.51 5.94 2.70
CA ASP A 48 -4.37 6.77 2.28
C ASP A 48 -3.23 5.92 1.73
N VAL A 49 -2.93 4.79 2.38
CA VAL A 49 -1.86 3.90 1.96
C VAL A 49 -2.31 2.46 2.13
N VAL A 50 -1.95 1.62 1.18
CA VAL A 50 -2.18 0.17 1.24
C VAL A 50 -0.83 -0.52 1.36
N MET A 51 -0.66 -1.35 2.38
CA MET A 51 0.46 -2.27 2.49
C MET A 51 -0.02 -3.63 2.02
N LEU A 52 0.53 -4.10 0.92
CA LEU A 52 0.03 -5.28 0.21
C LEU A 52 1.09 -6.38 0.14
N ASP A 53 0.78 -7.53 0.74
CA ASP A 53 1.64 -8.70 0.62
C ASP A 53 1.52 -9.26 -0.81
N TYR A 54 2.65 -9.61 -1.39
CA TYR A 54 2.69 -10.20 -2.73
C TYR A 54 2.05 -11.58 -2.76
N ARG A 55 2.20 -12.38 -1.70
CA ARG A 55 1.68 -13.74 -1.65
C ARG A 55 0.54 -13.83 -0.64
N LEU A 56 -0.64 -14.04 -1.15
CA LEU A 56 -1.87 -14.18 -0.38
C LEU A 56 -2.55 -15.48 -0.78
N PRO A 57 -3.47 -16.01 0.04
CA PRO A 57 -4.14 -17.27 -0.31
C PRO A 57 -4.85 -17.24 -1.65
N ASP A 58 -5.35 -16.08 -2.06
CA ASP A 58 -6.11 -15.92 -3.29
C ASP A 58 -5.42 -15.04 -4.32
N SER A 59 -4.13 -14.68 -4.11
CA SER A 59 -3.41 -13.83 -5.07
C SER A 59 -1.91 -14.00 -4.87
N ASN A 60 -1.20 -14.39 -5.91
CA ASN A 60 0.26 -14.60 -5.85
C ASN A 60 0.98 -13.98 -7.04
N ASP A 61 0.40 -12.95 -7.64
CA ASP A 61 1.02 -12.19 -8.72
C ASP A 61 0.65 -10.71 -8.56
N LEU A 62 0.87 -9.92 -9.59
CA LEU A 62 0.62 -8.47 -9.52
C LEU A 62 -0.81 -8.07 -9.91
N THR A 63 -1.69 -9.04 -10.15
CA THR A 63 -3.07 -8.75 -10.56
C THR A 63 -3.82 -7.96 -9.50
N LEU A 64 -3.66 -8.34 -8.23
CA LEU A 64 -4.33 -7.64 -7.15
C LEU A 64 -3.82 -6.20 -7.00
N LEU A 65 -2.52 -6.00 -7.15
CA LEU A 65 -1.96 -4.64 -7.14
C LEU A 65 -2.60 -3.79 -8.23
N ALA A 66 -2.72 -4.33 -9.43
CA ALA A 66 -3.36 -3.60 -10.54
C ALA A 66 -4.80 -3.26 -10.20
N ALA A 67 -5.54 -4.20 -9.61
CA ALA A 67 -6.93 -3.98 -9.21
C ALA A 67 -7.03 -2.87 -8.15
N ILE A 68 -6.17 -2.92 -7.15
CA ILE A 68 -6.16 -1.90 -6.08
C ILE A 68 -5.86 -0.52 -6.65
N ARG A 69 -4.92 -0.44 -7.58
CA ARG A 69 -4.61 0.85 -8.22
C ARG A 69 -5.81 1.42 -8.99
N ARG A 70 -6.61 0.55 -9.62
CA ARG A 70 -7.84 1.00 -10.31
C ARG A 70 -8.93 1.40 -9.33
N LEU A 71 -9.08 0.64 -8.24
CA LEU A 71 -10.14 0.89 -7.26
C LEU A 71 -9.87 2.11 -6.40
N SER A 72 -8.61 2.38 -6.11
CA SER A 72 -8.23 3.45 -5.18
C SER A 72 -7.00 4.17 -5.72
N PRO A 73 -7.15 4.91 -6.82
CA PRO A 73 -5.99 5.52 -7.48
C PRO A 73 -5.29 6.58 -6.63
N GLN A 74 -5.96 7.12 -5.62
CA GLN A 74 -5.38 8.12 -4.73
C GLN A 74 -4.57 7.49 -3.59
N SER A 75 -4.67 6.18 -3.38
CA SER A 75 -3.93 5.51 -2.31
C SER A 75 -2.51 5.21 -2.76
N GLY A 76 -1.54 5.48 -1.89
CA GLY A 76 -0.19 4.96 -2.11
C GLY A 76 -0.18 3.47 -1.84
N VAL A 77 0.62 2.70 -2.59
CA VAL A 77 0.70 1.26 -2.37
C VAL A 77 2.15 0.87 -2.14
N ILE A 78 2.38 0.13 -1.07
CA ILE A 78 3.67 -0.49 -0.76
C ILE A 78 3.50 -1.99 -0.86
N LEU A 79 4.25 -2.62 -1.75
CA LEU A 79 4.22 -4.07 -1.89
C LEU A 79 5.24 -4.69 -0.93
N MET A 80 4.86 -5.76 -0.24
CA MET A 80 5.73 -6.51 0.66
C MET A 80 5.98 -7.88 0.08
N THR A 81 7.24 -8.34 0.04
CA THR A 81 7.53 -9.66 -0.49
C THR A 81 8.77 -10.27 0.17
N ALA A 82 8.72 -11.58 0.40
CA ALA A 82 9.86 -12.35 0.91
C ALA A 82 10.80 -12.77 -0.22
N HIS A 83 10.32 -12.77 -1.46
CA HIS A 83 11.06 -13.32 -2.61
C HIS A 83 10.96 -12.39 -3.82
N GLY A 84 11.23 -11.09 -3.58
CA GLY A 84 11.18 -10.12 -4.66
C GLY A 84 12.33 -10.33 -5.65
N THR A 85 11.98 -10.47 -6.92
CA THR A 85 12.95 -10.48 -8.01
C THR A 85 12.96 -9.10 -8.66
N PRO A 86 14.00 -8.78 -9.47
CA PRO A 86 13.97 -7.53 -10.23
C PRO A 86 12.73 -7.40 -11.11
N GLU A 87 12.25 -8.52 -11.68
CA GLU A 87 11.03 -8.50 -12.50
C GLU A 87 9.79 -8.11 -11.70
N VAL A 88 9.64 -8.67 -10.50
CA VAL A 88 8.52 -8.34 -9.63
C VAL A 88 8.59 -6.88 -9.20
N ARG A 89 9.77 -6.42 -8.80
CA ARG A 89 9.95 -5.02 -8.40
C ARG A 89 9.62 -4.08 -9.56
N HIS A 90 10.16 -4.35 -10.74
CA HIS A 90 9.92 -3.54 -11.93
C HIS A 90 8.43 -3.49 -12.27
N GLY A 91 7.79 -4.66 -12.29
CA GLY A 91 6.36 -4.76 -12.60
C GLY A 91 5.51 -4.03 -11.60
N ALA A 92 5.84 -4.13 -10.30
CA ALA A 92 5.09 -3.45 -9.26
C ALA A 92 5.20 -1.93 -9.41
N LEU A 93 6.42 -1.43 -9.63
CA LEU A 93 6.61 0.02 -9.80
C LEU A 93 5.92 0.53 -11.05
N ASP A 94 5.96 -0.24 -12.14
CA ASP A 94 5.26 0.11 -13.38
C ASP A 94 3.75 0.19 -13.18
N LEU A 95 3.20 -0.63 -12.30
CA LEU A 95 1.76 -0.61 -11.99
C LEU A 95 1.41 0.48 -10.98
N GLY A 96 2.38 1.20 -10.48
CA GLY A 96 2.13 2.35 -9.63
C GLY A 96 2.36 2.13 -8.15
N ALA A 97 3.00 1.02 -7.75
CA ALA A 97 3.44 0.87 -6.38
C ALA A 97 4.48 1.94 -6.07
N TYR A 98 4.39 2.53 -4.89
CA TYR A 98 5.37 3.52 -4.47
C TYR A 98 6.73 2.87 -4.19
N GLU A 99 6.71 1.70 -3.51
CA GLU A 99 7.93 1.00 -3.15
C GLU A 99 7.64 -0.48 -2.96
N VAL A 100 8.68 -1.29 -3.01
CA VAL A 100 8.63 -2.72 -2.70
C VAL A 100 9.53 -2.97 -1.50
N MET A 101 8.95 -3.46 -0.40
CA MET A 101 9.69 -3.82 0.81
C MET A 101 10.00 -5.29 0.82
N HIS A 102 11.22 -5.64 1.16
CA HIS A 102 11.62 -7.04 1.32
C HIS A 102 11.39 -7.50 2.76
N LYS A 103 10.79 -8.67 2.92
CA LYS A 103 10.64 -9.32 4.22
C LYS A 103 11.89 -10.14 4.54
N PRO A 104 12.35 -10.18 5.76
CA PRO A 104 11.85 -9.43 6.93
C PRO A 104 12.30 -7.98 6.89
N PHE A 105 11.48 -7.10 7.44
CA PHE A 105 11.81 -5.67 7.54
C PHE A 105 11.68 -5.23 8.98
N GLU A 106 12.27 -4.07 9.29
CA GLU A 106 12.23 -3.50 10.63
C GLU A 106 10.95 -2.69 10.79
N LEU A 107 10.22 -2.92 11.89
CA LEU A 107 8.96 -2.21 12.13
C LEU A 107 9.15 -0.70 12.22
N HIS A 108 10.31 -0.25 12.74
CA HIS A 108 10.55 1.19 12.85
C HIS A 108 10.78 1.88 11.50
N ASP A 109 10.96 1.11 10.43
CA ASP A 109 11.09 1.69 9.08
C ASP A 109 9.73 1.92 8.43
N LEU A 110 8.65 1.42 9.02
CA LEU A 110 7.33 1.48 8.39
C LEU A 110 6.79 2.90 8.28
N GLU A 111 6.74 3.61 9.40
CA GLU A 111 6.09 4.92 9.39
C GLU A 111 6.78 5.92 8.47
N PRO A 112 8.11 6.03 8.46
CA PRO A 112 8.75 6.94 7.50
C PRO A 112 8.40 6.61 6.06
N LEU A 113 8.33 5.33 5.71
CA LEU A 113 7.99 4.92 4.35
C LEU A 113 6.53 5.23 4.02
N LEU A 114 5.62 4.99 4.98
CA LEU A 114 4.21 5.31 4.80
C LEU A 114 3.99 6.79 4.60
N LEU A 115 4.69 7.62 5.35
CA LEU A 115 4.57 9.07 5.20
C LEU A 115 5.05 9.53 3.81
N LYS A 116 6.11 8.93 3.30
CA LYS A 116 6.60 9.23 1.96
C LYS A 116 5.60 8.79 0.90
N ALA A 117 5.03 7.60 1.05
CA ALA A 117 4.04 7.10 0.10
C ALA A 117 2.78 7.96 0.10
N PHE A 118 2.35 8.40 1.28
CA PHE A 118 1.20 9.27 1.42
C PHE A 118 1.45 10.62 0.75
N ALA A 119 2.61 11.21 1.00
CA ALA A 119 2.96 12.51 0.41
C ALA A 119 3.02 12.43 -1.11
N ALA A 120 3.57 11.33 -1.65
CA ALA A 120 3.69 11.14 -3.09
C ALA A 120 2.34 10.91 -3.77
N SER A 121 1.33 10.42 -3.03
CA SER A 121 0.02 10.02 -3.57
C SER A 121 -1.09 10.99 -3.24
N GLY A 122 -0.79 12.08 -2.52
CA GLY A 122 -1.80 13.00 -2.07
C GLY A 122 -2.46 13.75 -3.21
N PRO A 123 -3.61 14.40 -2.94
CA PRO A 123 -4.33 15.13 -3.99
C PRO A 123 -3.49 16.19 -4.67
N SER A 124 -2.54 16.79 -3.96
CA SER A 124 -1.65 17.80 -4.54
C SER A 124 -0.77 17.24 -5.64
N GLN A 125 -0.60 15.93 -5.69
CA GLN A 125 0.21 15.28 -6.71
C GLN A 125 -0.53 15.11 -8.03
N SER A 126 -1.82 15.16 -8.00
CA SER A 126 -2.62 14.93 -9.21
C SER A 126 -2.74 16.18 -10.09
N THR A 127 -2.36 17.34 -9.55
CA THR A 127 -2.38 18.57 -10.38
C THR A 127 -1.06 18.66 -11.11
N PRO A 128 -0.90 18.85 -12.25
CA PRO A 128 0.36 18.70 -12.90
C PRO A 128 1.06 19.84 -13.47
N HIS A 129 0.78 19.58 -12.48
CA HIS A 129 1.42 20.10 -12.55
C HIS A 129 1.61 20.69 -13.19
N THR A 130 1.35 21.03 -13.28
CA THR A 130 1.57 21.69 -13.63
C THR A 130 2.15 21.95 -13.93
N PRO A 131 2.34 22.25 -14.07
CA PRO A 131 2.97 22.71 -14.35
C PRO A 131 3.56 23.07 -14.51
N ALA A 132 3.59 23.30 -14.53
CA ALA A 132 4.17 23.76 -14.54
C ALA A 132 4.37 24.16 -14.97
N GLY A 133 4.12 24.31 -15.01
CA GLY A 133 4.24 24.69 -15.18
C GLY A 133 3.77 25.04 -15.45
N TRP A 134 3.48 25.34 -15.20
CA TRP A 134 3.19 25.57 -15.06
C TRP A 134 2.99 26.04 -14.68
N ARG A 135 2.79 26.23 -14.45
CA ARG A 135 2.82 26.50 -13.86
C ARG A 135 2.75 26.74 -13.78
N PRO A 136 2.40 27.13 -13.89
CA PRO A 136 2.41 27.11 -13.60
C PRO A 136 2.56 27.03 -13.52
#